data_48564677f3e63a10697d7f83ca644b3b
#
_entry.id   48564677f3e63a10697d7f83ca644b3b
#
_cell.length_a   1.000
_cell.length_b   1.000
_cell.length_c   1.000
_cell.angle_alpha   90.00
_cell.angle_beta   90.00
_cell.angle_gamma   90.00
#
_symmetry.space_group_name_H-M   'P 1'
#
loop_
_entity.id
_entity.type
_entity.pdbx_description
1 polymer ?
#
loop_
_entity_poly.entity_id
_entity_poly.type
_entity_poly.pdbx_seq_one_letter_code
_entity_poly.pdbx_strand_id
1 'polypeptide(L)'
;MKKMLALACSLGLAASLMTGCNSKTEDVAASTAASAATEAAKTETPAAGSGTMIALITMDSIDQHWVTLNEGAQKAAGELGVTVQFMAPNTKDDAQQIECVNNAVSAGAKAIIVAANGPDAISSALKEAQSSGVKIVYVDSPANVDAEATFSTDNKAAGKTAGEEMLKALSAAGVTSGSIGVINVNAATDSCVMREEGFRSAFEGKGFTLLERQYGEGDAAKSQSIAENYITQGVVGIFGCNEGSTTGAGNAIKASGKDGIIGVGFDKSDAILGLIDDGYLLCTMAQNPDVMGAKGVEACVKALEGDSLGGAVSDTGVSVLKK
;
A
#
# COMPACT_ATOMS: atom_id res chain seq x y z
N MET A 1 -7.35 24.04 51.31
CA MET A 1 -8.60 24.85 51.43
C MET A 1 -9.46 24.46 50.22
N LYS A 2 -10.43 23.56 50.45
CA LYS A 2 -11.91 23.76 50.41
C LYS A 2 -12.37 24.44 49.12
N LYS A 3 -13.20 23.86 48.23
CA LYS A 3 -14.53 23.32 48.48
C LYS A 3 -14.99 22.40 47.34
N MET A 4 -15.61 21.29 47.72
CA MET A 4 -16.53 20.47 46.95
C MET A 4 -17.83 21.28 46.66
N LEU A 5 -18.48 20.99 45.54
CA LEU A 5 -19.95 21.05 45.50
C LEU A 5 -20.48 19.99 44.53
N ALA A 6 -21.18 19.03 45.07
CA ALA A 6 -22.03 18.06 44.38
C ALA A 6 -23.45 18.65 44.33
N LEU A 7 -24.20 18.38 43.29
CA LEU A 7 -25.65 18.39 43.34
C LEU A 7 -26.24 17.33 42.42
N ALA A 8 -27.10 16.53 42.99
CA ALA A 8 -27.81 15.38 42.44
C ALA A 8 -29.26 15.75 42.11
N CYS A 9 -29.99 14.77 41.56
CA CYS A 9 -31.44 14.63 41.37
C CYS A 9 -32.02 15.26 40.10
N SER A 10 -32.89 14.58 39.32
CA SER A 10 -34.03 13.76 39.71
C SER A 10 -34.58 12.91 38.56
N LEU A 11 -35.21 11.82 38.96
CA LEU A 11 -36.06 10.87 38.26
C LEU A 11 -37.22 11.50 37.47
N GLY A 12 -37.64 10.84 36.39
CA GLY A 12 -38.92 11.05 35.74
C GLY A 12 -39.38 9.81 34.97
N LEU A 13 -40.15 8.96 35.63
CA LEU A 13 -40.78 7.75 35.11
C LEU A 13 -42.15 8.15 34.54
N ALA A 14 -42.52 7.68 33.34
CA ALA A 14 -43.93 7.61 32.95
C ALA A 14 -44.13 6.45 31.93
N ALA A 15 -44.81 5.44 32.39
CA ALA A 15 -45.38 4.37 31.63
C ALA A 15 -46.76 4.75 31.13
N SER A 16 -47.18 4.31 29.97
CA SER A 16 -48.59 4.16 29.60
C SER A 16 -48.80 3.01 28.63
N LEU A 17 -49.54 2.04 29.14
CA LEU A 17 -50.18 0.91 28.46
C LEU A 17 -51.42 1.38 27.72
N MET A 18 -51.83 0.74 26.63
CA MET A 18 -53.19 0.32 26.25
C MET A 18 -53.14 -0.42 24.90
N THR A 19 -53.27 -1.73 24.87
CA THR A 19 -54.42 -2.61 24.61
C THR A 19 -55.29 -2.31 23.38
N GLY A 20 -55.46 -3.31 22.54
CA GLY A 20 -56.51 -3.37 21.53
C GLY A 20 -56.42 -4.63 20.68
N CYS A 21 -57.08 -5.72 21.15
CA CYS A 21 -57.38 -6.94 20.37
C CYS A 21 -58.43 -6.66 19.27
N ASN A 22 -58.37 -7.32 18.14
CA ASN A 22 -59.51 -8.16 17.75
C ASN A 22 -59.16 -9.16 16.62
N SER A 23 -59.65 -10.36 16.83
CA SER A 23 -59.64 -11.57 16.04
C SER A 23 -60.61 -11.53 14.88
N LYS A 24 -60.34 -12.28 13.81
CA LYS A 24 -61.30 -13.25 13.23
C LYS A 24 -60.61 -14.24 12.32
N THR A 25 -60.87 -15.47 12.61
CA THR A 25 -60.68 -16.73 11.90
C THR A 25 -61.68 -16.90 10.75
N GLU A 26 -61.33 -17.75 9.81
CA GLU A 26 -62.06 -18.80 9.03
C GLU A 26 -61.34 -19.03 7.69
N ASP A 27 -61.19 -20.14 7.14
CA ASP A 27 -61.25 -21.57 7.34
C ASP A 27 -61.03 -22.22 5.96
N VAL A 28 -60.26 -23.32 5.93
CA VAL A 28 -60.33 -24.54 5.10
C VAL A 28 -60.42 -24.44 3.56
N ALA A 29 -59.43 -25.02 2.85
CA ALA A 29 -59.67 -26.20 2.02
C ALA A 29 -58.34 -26.81 1.51
N ALA A 30 -58.20 -28.09 1.75
CA ALA A 30 -57.17 -28.98 1.21
C ALA A 30 -57.44 -29.31 -0.28
N SER A 31 -56.39 -29.53 -1.07
CA SER A 31 -56.35 -30.61 -2.04
C SER A 31 -55.02 -30.72 -2.82
N THR A 32 -54.47 -31.90 -2.73
CA THR A 32 -53.80 -32.75 -3.73
C THR A 32 -52.34 -32.45 -4.12
N ALA A 33 -51.57 -33.48 -3.86
CA ALA A 33 -50.20 -33.74 -4.28
C ALA A 33 -50.02 -33.77 -5.81
N ALA A 34 -48.92 -33.23 -6.25
CA ALA A 34 -48.26 -33.63 -7.48
C ALA A 34 -46.74 -33.59 -7.28
N SER A 35 -46.16 -34.76 -7.43
CA SER A 35 -44.72 -34.99 -7.53
C SER A 35 -44.14 -34.20 -8.69
N ALA A 36 -43.09 -33.42 -8.44
CA ALA A 36 -42.24 -32.87 -9.48
C ALA A 36 -40.78 -32.87 -9.04
N ALA A 37 -39.98 -33.36 -9.93
CA ALA A 37 -38.57 -33.64 -9.87
C ALA A 37 -37.70 -32.60 -9.12
N THR A 38 -36.74 -33.14 -8.36
CA THR A 38 -35.63 -32.41 -7.77
C THR A 38 -34.69 -31.98 -8.90
N GLU A 39 -34.86 -30.75 -9.36
CA GLU A 39 -33.87 -30.04 -10.15
C GLU A 39 -32.87 -29.43 -9.17
N ALA A 40 -31.62 -29.87 -9.25
CA ALA A 40 -30.53 -29.32 -8.44
C ALA A 40 -30.41 -27.84 -8.73
N ALA A 41 -30.80 -27.01 -7.75
CA ALA A 41 -30.56 -25.59 -7.79
C ALA A 41 -29.04 -25.37 -7.87
N LYS A 42 -28.56 -24.99 -9.05
CA LYS A 42 -27.27 -24.30 -9.16
C LYS A 42 -27.32 -23.08 -8.22
N THR A 43 -26.48 -23.11 -7.19
CA THR A 43 -26.21 -21.95 -6.37
C THR A 43 -25.50 -20.97 -7.29
N GLU A 44 -26.24 -20.04 -7.89
CA GLU A 44 -25.65 -18.88 -8.54
C GLU A 44 -24.95 -18.08 -7.45
N THR A 45 -23.61 -18.05 -7.51
CA THR A 45 -22.81 -17.10 -6.74
C THR A 45 -23.29 -15.70 -7.15
N PRO A 46 -23.68 -14.83 -6.21
CA PRO A 46 -24.13 -13.48 -6.57
C PRO A 46 -22.98 -12.77 -7.27
N ALA A 47 -23.19 -12.25 -8.48
CA ALA A 47 -22.27 -11.34 -9.11
C ALA A 47 -21.94 -10.18 -8.13
N ALA A 48 -20.66 -9.80 -8.01
CA ALA A 48 -20.26 -8.65 -7.24
C ALA A 48 -20.98 -7.43 -7.84
N GLY A 49 -22.03 -6.96 -7.18
CA GLY A 49 -22.92 -5.90 -7.65
C GLY A 49 -22.90 -4.67 -6.75
N SER A 50 -23.69 -3.68 -7.08
CA SER A 50 -23.79 -2.41 -6.33
C SER A 50 -24.03 -2.68 -4.84
N GLY A 51 -23.05 -2.30 -3.99
CA GLY A 51 -23.04 -2.53 -2.55
C GLY A 51 -21.91 -3.43 -2.06
N THR A 52 -21.13 -4.07 -2.93
CA THR A 52 -19.91 -4.79 -2.53
C THR A 52 -18.83 -3.79 -2.17
N MET A 53 -18.40 -3.81 -0.90
CA MET A 53 -17.32 -2.96 -0.40
C MET A 53 -15.99 -3.70 -0.43
N ILE A 54 -15.01 -3.10 -1.05
CA ILE A 54 -13.59 -3.49 -1.05
C ILE A 54 -12.83 -2.44 -0.25
N ALA A 55 -12.03 -2.85 0.72
CA ALA A 55 -11.14 -1.92 1.42
C ALA A 55 -9.80 -1.86 0.68
N LEU A 56 -9.28 -0.66 0.46
CA LEU A 56 -7.91 -0.42 -0.02
C LEU A 56 -7.09 0.13 1.13
N ILE A 57 -6.07 -0.64 1.57
CA ILE A 57 -5.23 -0.30 2.71
C ILE A 57 -3.79 -0.10 2.25
N THR A 58 -3.28 1.12 2.39
CA THR A 58 -1.91 1.49 2.03
C THR A 58 -1.02 1.64 3.26
N MET A 59 0.29 1.89 3.06
CA MET A 59 1.23 2.04 4.17
C MET A 59 1.08 3.39 4.87
N ASP A 60 0.68 4.43 4.14
CA ASP A 60 0.33 5.76 4.63
C ASP A 60 -0.63 6.46 3.65
N SER A 61 -1.01 7.69 3.98
CA SER A 61 -1.90 8.52 3.16
C SER A 61 -1.20 9.73 2.52
N ILE A 62 0.13 9.82 2.63
CA ILE A 62 0.89 11.04 2.32
C ILE A 62 1.61 10.94 0.98
N ASP A 63 2.27 9.81 0.71
CA ASP A 63 3.02 9.60 -0.53
C ASP A 63 2.09 9.67 -1.75
N GLN A 64 2.49 10.42 -2.78
CA GLN A 64 1.71 10.55 -4.02
C GLN A 64 1.52 9.21 -4.74
N HIS A 65 2.43 8.27 -4.52
CA HIS A 65 2.29 6.88 -4.96
C HIS A 65 0.93 6.28 -4.52
N TRP A 66 0.55 6.43 -3.24
CA TRP A 66 -0.70 5.88 -2.72
C TRP A 66 -1.93 6.63 -3.21
N VAL A 67 -1.82 7.95 -3.40
CA VAL A 67 -2.89 8.75 -4.01
C VAL A 67 -3.19 8.25 -5.42
N THR A 68 -2.15 8.07 -6.24
CA THR A 68 -2.28 7.58 -7.62
C THR A 68 -2.80 6.13 -7.68
N LEU A 69 -2.38 5.27 -6.73
CA LEU A 69 -2.89 3.90 -6.60
C LEU A 69 -4.39 3.91 -6.28
N ASN A 70 -4.82 4.76 -5.35
CA ASN A 70 -6.23 4.91 -5.01
C ASN A 70 -7.04 5.46 -6.20
N GLU A 71 -6.53 6.42 -6.96
CA GLU A 71 -7.21 6.93 -8.17
C GLU A 71 -7.48 5.81 -9.19
N GLY A 72 -6.48 4.95 -9.44
CA GLY A 72 -6.63 3.77 -10.28
C GLY A 72 -7.70 2.80 -9.76
N ALA A 73 -7.69 2.53 -8.46
CA ALA A 73 -8.67 1.68 -7.79
C ALA A 73 -10.09 2.25 -7.86
N GLN A 74 -10.27 3.55 -7.58
CA GLN A 74 -11.58 4.22 -7.65
C GLN A 74 -12.16 4.20 -9.06
N LYS A 75 -11.32 4.40 -10.08
CA LYS A 75 -11.73 4.33 -11.47
C LYS A 75 -12.25 2.93 -11.81
N ALA A 76 -11.48 1.89 -11.52
CA ALA A 76 -11.88 0.50 -11.76
C ALA A 76 -13.15 0.12 -10.98
N ALA A 77 -13.27 0.60 -9.73
CA ALA A 77 -14.46 0.39 -8.92
C ALA A 77 -15.73 0.96 -9.57
N GLY A 78 -15.64 2.17 -10.11
CA GLY A 78 -16.74 2.79 -10.86
C GLY A 78 -17.14 2.01 -12.11
N GLU A 79 -16.17 1.47 -12.85
CA GLU A 79 -16.40 0.64 -14.04
C GLU A 79 -17.02 -0.71 -13.72
N LEU A 80 -16.66 -1.31 -12.57
CA LEU A 80 -17.11 -2.62 -12.13
C LEU A 80 -18.34 -2.60 -11.20
N GLY A 81 -18.84 -1.39 -10.85
CA GLY A 81 -20.03 -1.25 -10.00
C GLY A 81 -19.84 -1.66 -8.55
N VAL A 82 -18.60 -1.61 -8.02
CA VAL A 82 -18.25 -1.87 -6.62
C VAL A 82 -17.84 -0.58 -5.91
N THR A 83 -17.73 -0.62 -4.58
CA THR A 83 -17.26 0.52 -3.79
C THR A 83 -15.87 0.22 -3.23
N VAL A 84 -14.92 1.12 -3.44
CA VAL A 84 -13.61 1.07 -2.78
C VAL A 84 -13.57 2.08 -1.65
N GLN A 85 -13.30 1.60 -0.44
CA GLN A 85 -13.04 2.43 0.74
C GLN A 85 -11.52 2.51 0.97
N PHE A 86 -10.95 3.70 0.78
CA PHE A 86 -9.55 3.95 1.07
C PHE A 86 -9.34 4.12 2.56
N MET A 87 -8.38 3.38 3.09
CA MET A 87 -7.97 3.41 4.50
C MET A 87 -6.45 3.43 4.58
N ALA A 88 -5.88 4.29 5.38
CA ALA A 88 -4.44 4.36 5.51
C ALA A 88 -4.03 4.87 6.90
N PRO A 89 -2.91 4.39 7.45
CA PRO A 89 -2.26 5.03 8.58
C PRO A 89 -1.84 6.47 8.26
N ASN A 90 -1.65 7.29 9.29
CA ASN A 90 -1.07 8.62 9.12
C ASN A 90 0.44 8.57 8.85
N THR A 91 1.09 7.52 9.29
CA THR A 91 2.52 7.23 9.08
C THR A 91 2.70 5.74 8.83
N LYS A 92 3.83 5.33 8.29
CA LYS A 92 4.18 3.91 8.08
C LYS A 92 4.37 3.19 9.42
N ASP A 93 3.26 2.76 10.00
CA ASP A 93 3.16 2.12 11.32
C ASP A 93 2.34 0.83 11.25
N ASP A 94 2.92 -0.28 11.68
CA ASP A 94 2.31 -1.60 11.59
C ASP A 94 1.05 -1.72 12.43
N ALA A 95 1.03 -1.12 13.63
CA ALA A 95 -0.11 -1.22 14.53
C ALA A 95 -1.32 -0.45 13.95
N GLN A 96 -1.11 0.75 13.41
CA GLN A 96 -2.16 1.50 12.73
C GLN A 96 -2.66 0.77 11.47
N GLN A 97 -1.77 0.09 10.73
CA GLN A 97 -2.19 -0.68 9.55
C GLN A 97 -3.03 -1.90 9.94
N ILE A 98 -2.69 -2.58 11.04
CA ILE A 98 -3.51 -3.65 11.63
C ILE A 98 -4.89 -3.12 12.02
N GLU A 99 -4.98 -1.94 12.63
CA GLU A 99 -6.26 -1.30 12.94
C GLU A 99 -7.08 -1.04 11.67
N CYS A 100 -6.46 -0.61 10.57
CA CYS A 100 -7.15 -0.45 9.29
C CYS A 100 -7.75 -1.77 8.79
N VAL A 101 -7.02 -2.90 8.89
CA VAL A 101 -7.56 -4.23 8.53
C VAL A 101 -8.77 -4.60 9.39
N ASN A 102 -8.65 -4.44 10.70
CA ASN A 102 -9.74 -4.76 11.63
C ASN A 102 -10.97 -3.89 11.39
N ASN A 103 -10.77 -2.62 11.12
CA ASN A 103 -11.84 -1.67 10.78
C ASN A 103 -12.51 -2.04 9.45
N ALA A 104 -11.74 -2.45 8.43
CA ALA A 104 -12.29 -2.91 7.17
C ALA A 104 -13.19 -4.14 7.33
N VAL A 105 -12.74 -5.15 8.09
CA VAL A 105 -13.55 -6.35 8.40
C VAL A 105 -14.82 -5.95 9.16
N SER A 106 -14.69 -5.11 10.19
CA SER A 106 -15.83 -4.65 11.00
C SER A 106 -16.84 -3.84 10.21
N ALA A 107 -16.38 -3.07 9.20
CA ALA A 107 -17.23 -2.33 8.27
C ALA A 107 -17.90 -3.23 7.22
N GLY A 108 -17.58 -4.52 7.18
CA GLY A 108 -18.19 -5.51 6.29
C GLY A 108 -17.54 -5.62 4.90
N ALA A 109 -16.27 -5.24 4.77
CA ALA A 109 -15.51 -5.42 3.54
C ALA A 109 -15.55 -6.88 3.09
N LYS A 110 -15.79 -7.11 1.81
CA LYS A 110 -15.80 -8.45 1.20
C LYS A 110 -14.44 -8.84 0.67
N ALA A 111 -13.62 -7.86 0.35
CA ALA A 111 -12.22 -8.04 -0.02
C ALA A 111 -11.38 -6.89 0.55
N ILE A 112 -10.09 -7.15 0.72
CA ILE A 112 -9.09 -6.18 1.12
C ILE A 112 -7.97 -6.20 0.08
N ILE A 113 -7.68 -5.04 -0.49
CA ILE A 113 -6.46 -4.77 -1.24
C ILE A 113 -5.49 -4.15 -0.27
N VAL A 114 -4.29 -4.70 -0.11
CA VAL A 114 -3.34 -4.18 0.88
C VAL A 114 -1.91 -4.14 0.35
N ALA A 115 -1.22 -3.05 0.68
CA ALA A 115 0.23 -2.90 0.57
C ALA A 115 0.83 -3.01 1.98
N ALA A 116 1.49 -4.12 2.30
CA ALA A 116 1.96 -4.39 3.66
C ALA A 116 3.21 -3.57 4.02
N ASN A 117 3.16 -2.81 5.11
CA ASN A 117 4.33 -2.13 5.66
C ASN A 117 5.31 -3.13 6.30
N GLY A 118 4.79 -4.00 7.18
CA GLY A 118 5.52 -5.11 7.78
C GLY A 118 4.87 -6.45 7.43
N PRO A 119 5.48 -7.27 6.54
CA PRO A 119 4.86 -8.50 6.03
C PRO A 119 4.49 -9.50 7.13
N ASP A 120 5.31 -9.63 8.18
CA ASP A 120 5.01 -10.49 9.33
C ASP A 120 4.00 -9.86 10.29
N ALA A 121 4.12 -8.56 10.53
CA ALA A 121 3.31 -7.84 11.52
C ALA A 121 1.81 -7.92 11.21
N ILE A 122 1.42 -7.71 9.94
CA ILE A 122 0.02 -7.70 9.51
C ILE A 122 -0.57 -9.10 9.31
N SER A 123 0.28 -10.15 9.26
CA SER A 123 -0.13 -11.50 8.85
C SER A 123 -1.24 -12.10 9.70
N SER A 124 -1.25 -11.85 11.03
CA SER A 124 -2.29 -12.37 11.91
C SER A 124 -3.66 -11.78 11.59
N ALA A 125 -3.73 -10.45 11.44
CA ALA A 125 -4.97 -9.75 11.12
C ALA A 125 -5.52 -10.16 9.73
N LEU A 126 -4.65 -10.38 8.75
CA LEU A 126 -5.06 -10.86 7.43
C LEU A 126 -5.61 -12.30 7.47
N LYS A 127 -5.02 -13.20 8.26
CA LYS A 127 -5.54 -14.57 8.48
C LYS A 127 -6.90 -14.55 9.16
N GLU A 128 -7.12 -13.68 10.11
CA GLU A 128 -8.41 -13.49 10.77
C GLU A 128 -9.47 -12.95 9.79
N ALA A 129 -9.10 -11.98 8.94
CA ALA A 129 -9.95 -11.50 7.87
C ALA A 129 -10.34 -12.61 6.90
N GLN A 130 -9.37 -13.43 6.44
CA GLN A 130 -9.63 -14.59 5.57
C GLN A 130 -10.55 -15.61 6.25
N SER A 131 -10.35 -15.89 7.54
CA SER A 131 -11.20 -16.79 8.31
C SER A 131 -12.64 -16.30 8.41
N SER A 132 -12.86 -15.00 8.27
CA SER A 132 -14.16 -14.34 8.20
C SER A 132 -14.72 -14.28 6.77
N GLY A 133 -14.06 -14.91 5.78
CA GLY A 133 -14.48 -14.97 4.38
C GLY A 133 -14.06 -13.78 3.52
N VAL A 134 -13.20 -12.89 4.04
CA VAL A 134 -12.70 -11.72 3.29
C VAL A 134 -11.58 -12.17 2.33
N LYS A 135 -11.66 -11.76 1.07
CA LYS A 135 -10.65 -12.03 0.05
C LYS A 135 -9.48 -11.05 0.20
N ILE A 136 -8.24 -11.52 0.03
CA ILE A 136 -7.04 -10.70 0.13
C ILE A 136 -6.35 -10.62 -1.22
N VAL A 137 -6.01 -9.39 -1.64
CA VAL A 137 -5.19 -9.10 -2.81
C VAL A 137 -4.07 -8.16 -2.40
N TYR A 138 -2.85 -8.43 -2.83
CA TYR A 138 -1.72 -7.55 -2.58
C TYR A 138 -1.46 -6.59 -3.74
N VAL A 139 -1.06 -5.38 -3.39
CA VAL A 139 -0.50 -4.38 -4.30
C VAL A 139 0.82 -3.87 -3.73
N ASP A 140 1.77 -3.49 -4.57
CA ASP A 140 3.11 -2.99 -4.22
C ASP A 140 3.94 -3.98 -3.37
N SER A 141 3.59 -4.17 -2.10
CA SER A 141 4.32 -5.01 -1.13
C SER A 141 3.42 -6.07 -0.52
N PRO A 142 3.71 -7.36 -0.69
CA PRO A 142 2.95 -8.45 -0.10
C PRO A 142 3.23 -8.63 1.40
N ALA A 143 2.33 -9.34 2.09
CA ALA A 143 2.58 -9.92 3.41
C ALA A 143 2.86 -11.43 3.31
N ASN A 144 3.21 -12.06 4.46
CA ASN A 144 3.51 -13.49 4.55
C ASN A 144 2.25 -14.34 4.78
N VAL A 145 1.20 -14.07 3.99
CA VAL A 145 -0.08 -14.80 3.99
C VAL A 145 -0.48 -15.02 2.54
N ASP A 146 -1.03 -16.19 2.23
CA ASP A 146 -1.54 -16.45 0.88
C ASP A 146 -2.62 -15.43 0.51
N ALA A 147 -2.63 -15.00 -0.75
CA ALA A 147 -3.61 -14.07 -1.28
C ALA A 147 -4.11 -14.55 -2.65
N GLU A 148 -5.19 -13.95 -3.14
CA GLU A 148 -5.76 -14.28 -4.44
C GLU A 148 -4.80 -13.92 -5.58
N ALA A 149 -4.17 -12.74 -5.49
CA ALA A 149 -3.16 -12.24 -6.44
C ALA A 149 -2.28 -11.16 -5.82
N THR A 150 -1.16 -10.86 -6.50
CA THR A 150 -0.24 -9.75 -6.16
C THR A 150 0.08 -8.95 -7.42
N PHE A 151 -0.07 -7.64 -7.34
CA PHE A 151 0.30 -6.69 -8.40
C PHE A 151 1.39 -5.75 -7.88
N SER A 152 2.60 -5.92 -8.37
CA SER A 152 3.79 -5.23 -7.86
C SER A 152 4.72 -4.86 -9.00
N THR A 153 5.78 -4.13 -8.70
CA THR A 153 6.93 -3.94 -9.61
C THR A 153 7.93 -5.09 -9.39
N ASP A 154 8.65 -5.50 -10.42
CA ASP A 154 9.89 -6.28 -10.21
C ASP A 154 10.92 -5.39 -9.51
N ASN A 155 10.78 -5.29 -8.18
CA ASN A 155 11.53 -4.37 -7.34
C ASN A 155 13.04 -4.62 -7.36
N LYS A 156 13.45 -5.90 -7.50
CA LYS A 156 14.87 -6.24 -7.57
C LYS A 156 15.49 -5.80 -8.91
N ALA A 157 14.81 -6.06 -10.02
CA ALA A 157 15.26 -5.60 -11.34
C ALA A 157 15.26 -4.07 -11.43
N ALA A 158 14.23 -3.41 -10.89
CA ALA A 158 14.15 -1.95 -10.85
C ALA A 158 15.26 -1.33 -10.00
N GLY A 159 15.55 -1.90 -8.83
CA GLY A 159 16.67 -1.47 -7.98
C GLY A 159 18.02 -1.63 -8.67
N LYS A 160 18.22 -2.74 -9.39
CA LYS A 160 19.43 -2.94 -10.19
C LYS A 160 19.56 -1.88 -11.29
N THR A 161 18.48 -1.58 -12.00
CA THR A 161 18.43 -0.50 -13.01
C THR A 161 18.82 0.85 -12.42
N ALA A 162 18.32 1.18 -11.23
CA ALA A 162 18.70 2.41 -10.51
C ALA A 162 20.22 2.47 -10.24
N GLY A 163 20.81 1.35 -9.81
CA GLY A 163 22.25 1.23 -9.60
C GLY A 163 23.05 1.37 -10.88
N GLU A 164 22.60 0.76 -11.97
CA GLU A 164 23.24 0.85 -13.29
C GLU A 164 23.21 2.28 -13.85
N GLU A 165 22.11 3.02 -13.68
CA GLU A 165 22.04 4.44 -14.07
C GLU A 165 23.00 5.31 -13.24
N MET A 166 23.11 5.08 -11.92
CA MET A 166 24.09 5.77 -11.06
C MET A 166 25.53 5.43 -11.51
N LEU A 167 25.86 4.16 -11.72
CA LEU A 167 27.19 3.75 -12.20
C LEU A 167 27.57 4.38 -13.53
N LYS A 168 26.63 4.45 -14.46
CA LYS A 168 26.83 5.10 -15.76
C LYS A 168 27.15 6.59 -15.59
N ALA A 169 26.43 7.29 -14.72
CA ALA A 169 26.68 8.69 -14.47
C ALA A 169 28.02 8.93 -13.76
N LEU A 170 28.38 8.13 -12.76
CA LEU A 170 29.67 8.20 -12.07
C LEU A 170 30.81 7.95 -13.05
N SER A 171 30.70 6.95 -13.92
CA SER A 171 31.69 6.65 -14.95
C SER A 171 31.85 7.82 -15.95
N ALA A 172 30.73 8.42 -16.38
CA ALA A 172 30.78 9.58 -17.28
C ALA A 172 31.44 10.81 -16.62
N ALA A 173 31.33 10.94 -15.30
CA ALA A 173 32.02 11.96 -14.50
C ALA A 173 33.49 11.60 -14.16
N GLY A 174 34.00 10.45 -14.62
CA GLY A 174 35.36 9.99 -14.31
C GLY A 174 35.56 9.49 -12.87
N VAL A 175 34.47 9.24 -12.13
CA VAL A 175 34.49 8.74 -10.76
C VAL A 175 34.51 7.21 -10.80
N THR A 176 35.60 6.60 -10.33
CA THR A 176 35.81 5.14 -10.37
C THR A 176 35.75 4.47 -9.00
N SER A 177 35.64 5.24 -7.94
CA SER A 177 35.54 4.76 -6.54
C SER A 177 34.90 5.81 -5.64
N GLY A 178 34.47 5.41 -4.47
CA GLY A 178 33.88 6.29 -3.46
C GLY A 178 32.80 5.58 -2.67
N SER A 179 32.22 6.29 -1.71
CA SER A 179 31.14 5.77 -0.88
C SER A 179 29.77 6.20 -1.43
N ILE A 180 28.76 5.33 -1.28
CA ILE A 180 27.38 5.57 -1.71
C ILE A 180 26.46 5.35 -0.51
N GLY A 181 25.63 6.33 -0.20
CA GLY A 181 24.61 6.25 0.84
C GLY A 181 23.35 5.52 0.35
N VAL A 182 22.71 4.77 1.23
CA VAL A 182 21.44 4.07 0.95
C VAL A 182 20.44 4.40 2.04
N ILE A 183 19.29 4.95 1.63
CA ILE A 183 18.19 5.31 2.53
C ILE A 183 17.01 4.40 2.22
N ASN A 184 16.67 3.53 3.19
CA ASN A 184 15.55 2.61 3.10
C ASN A 184 14.41 3.04 4.03
N VAL A 185 13.22 2.44 3.89
CA VAL A 185 12.07 2.71 4.74
C VAL A 185 12.28 2.08 6.12
N ASN A 186 12.36 0.76 6.17
CA ASN A 186 12.60 -0.05 7.36
C ASN A 186 13.25 -1.39 6.94
N ALA A 187 13.44 -2.29 7.90
CA ALA A 187 14.09 -3.58 7.64
C ALA A 187 13.13 -4.65 7.07
N ALA A 188 11.85 -4.38 6.98
CA ALA A 188 10.81 -5.38 6.74
C ALA A 188 10.01 -5.18 5.44
N THR A 189 9.78 -3.94 5.01
CA THR A 189 8.97 -3.64 3.81
C THR A 189 9.58 -4.31 2.57
N ASP A 190 8.90 -5.32 2.04
CA ASP A 190 9.42 -6.23 1.02
C ASP A 190 9.92 -5.50 -0.23
N SER A 191 9.11 -4.61 -0.80
CA SER A 191 9.47 -3.84 -2.00
C SER A 191 10.78 -3.07 -1.83
N CYS A 192 10.97 -2.40 -0.69
CA CYS A 192 12.15 -1.58 -0.41
C CYS A 192 13.40 -2.43 -0.12
N VAL A 193 13.24 -3.59 0.52
CA VAL A 193 14.32 -4.56 0.72
C VAL A 193 14.80 -5.07 -0.63
N MET A 194 13.90 -5.47 -1.52
CA MET A 194 14.23 -5.96 -2.86
C MET A 194 14.88 -4.87 -3.75
N ARG A 195 14.42 -3.62 -3.67
CA ARG A 195 15.04 -2.48 -4.38
C ARG A 195 16.48 -2.27 -3.96
N GLU A 196 16.75 -2.31 -2.64
CA GLU A 196 18.11 -2.19 -2.11
C GLU A 196 18.99 -3.36 -2.53
N GLU A 197 18.51 -4.60 -2.46
CA GLU A 197 19.26 -5.77 -2.93
C GLU A 197 19.66 -5.63 -4.41
N GLY A 198 18.71 -5.22 -5.25
CA GLY A 198 18.96 -4.97 -6.67
C GLY A 198 20.00 -3.88 -6.87
N PHE A 199 19.84 -2.74 -6.19
CA PHE A 199 20.77 -1.62 -6.26
C PHE A 199 22.19 -2.03 -5.85
N ARG A 200 22.34 -2.71 -4.71
CA ARG A 200 23.65 -3.19 -4.23
C ARG A 200 24.31 -4.15 -5.23
N SER A 201 23.53 -5.04 -5.88
CA SER A 201 24.03 -5.99 -6.84
C SER A 201 24.70 -5.33 -8.06
N ALA A 202 24.24 -4.15 -8.47
CA ALA A 202 24.82 -3.40 -9.57
C ALA A 202 26.26 -2.92 -9.27
N PHE A 203 26.62 -2.74 -8.01
CA PHE A 203 27.93 -2.24 -7.57
C PHE A 203 28.93 -3.35 -7.20
N GLU A 204 28.54 -4.62 -7.26
CA GLU A 204 29.44 -5.73 -6.95
C GLU A 204 30.70 -5.70 -7.84
N GLY A 205 31.88 -5.65 -7.22
CA GLY A 205 33.16 -5.60 -7.92
C GLY A 205 33.45 -4.30 -8.66
N LYS A 206 32.70 -3.21 -8.47
CA LYS A 206 32.84 -1.94 -9.21
C LYS A 206 33.72 -0.88 -8.53
N GLY A 207 34.34 -1.19 -7.39
CA GLY A 207 35.26 -0.26 -6.72
C GLY A 207 34.58 0.78 -5.81
N PHE A 208 33.28 0.69 -5.62
CA PHE A 208 32.49 1.55 -4.72
C PHE A 208 32.18 0.84 -3.41
N THR A 209 32.05 1.61 -2.33
CA THR A 209 31.60 1.13 -1.02
C THR A 209 30.19 1.60 -0.76
N LEU A 210 29.23 0.66 -0.70
CA LEU A 210 27.89 0.98 -0.27
C LEU A 210 27.86 1.01 1.26
N LEU A 211 27.59 2.19 1.80
CA LEU A 211 27.53 2.40 3.25
C LEU A 211 26.41 1.58 3.90
N GLU A 212 26.48 1.43 5.21
CA GLU A 212 25.40 0.83 5.98
C GLU A 212 24.10 1.63 5.74
N ARG A 213 23.02 0.89 5.44
CA ARG A 213 21.72 1.50 5.18
C ARG A 213 21.22 2.26 6.40
N GLN A 214 20.52 3.35 6.17
CA GLN A 214 19.82 4.09 7.20
C GLN A 214 18.32 4.06 6.91
N TYR A 215 17.52 4.09 7.96
CA TYR A 215 16.08 3.98 7.84
C TYR A 215 15.39 5.33 8.04
N GLY A 216 14.81 5.84 6.95
CA GLY A 216 14.07 7.10 6.93
C GLY A 216 12.58 6.97 7.26
N GLU A 217 12.09 5.73 7.43
CA GLU A 217 10.68 5.42 7.72
C GLU A 217 9.69 5.97 6.67
N GLY A 218 10.20 6.21 5.46
CA GLY A 218 9.44 6.84 4.39
C GLY A 218 9.21 8.35 4.56
N ASP A 219 9.70 8.95 5.66
CA ASP A 219 9.59 10.38 5.92
C ASP A 219 10.69 11.16 5.19
N ALA A 220 10.30 12.19 4.43
CA ALA A 220 11.22 12.97 3.62
C ALA A 220 12.18 13.82 4.47
N ALA A 221 11.74 14.38 5.60
CA ALA A 221 12.58 15.21 6.45
C ALA A 221 13.62 14.37 7.21
N LYS A 222 13.22 13.21 7.72
CA LYS A 222 14.12 12.24 8.34
C LYS A 222 15.14 11.73 7.31
N SER A 223 14.70 11.40 6.11
CA SER A 223 15.55 10.97 5.01
C SER A 223 16.52 12.07 4.56
N GLN A 224 16.09 13.33 4.56
CA GLN A 224 16.98 14.46 4.30
C GLN A 224 18.10 14.56 5.34
N SER A 225 17.77 14.44 6.63
CA SER A 225 18.78 14.46 7.70
C SER A 225 19.79 13.31 7.56
N ILE A 226 19.34 12.14 7.17
CA ILE A 226 20.21 10.99 6.88
C ILE A 226 21.12 11.29 5.68
N ALA A 227 20.58 11.84 4.58
CA ALA A 227 21.34 12.21 3.39
C ALA A 227 22.38 13.29 3.69
N GLU A 228 22.07 14.30 4.50
CA GLU A 228 23.01 15.33 4.96
C GLU A 228 24.21 14.71 5.72
N ASN A 229 23.94 13.70 6.56
CA ASN A 229 24.99 12.95 7.24
C ASN A 229 25.89 12.18 6.24
N TYR A 230 25.32 11.54 5.22
CA TYR A 230 26.09 10.89 4.16
C TYR A 230 26.92 11.90 3.36
N ILE A 231 26.36 13.06 3.02
CA ILE A 231 27.07 14.14 2.32
C ILE A 231 28.26 14.66 3.14
N THR A 232 28.11 14.71 4.46
CA THR A 232 29.22 15.10 5.38
C THR A 232 30.33 14.06 5.37
N GLN A 233 30.02 12.77 5.17
CA GLN A 233 30.99 11.69 5.01
C GLN A 233 31.66 11.65 3.63
N GLY A 234 31.26 12.52 2.69
CA GLY A 234 31.87 12.64 1.38
C GLY A 234 31.41 11.56 0.37
N VAL A 235 30.16 11.15 0.42
CA VAL A 235 29.60 10.20 -0.56
C VAL A 235 29.58 10.80 -1.97
N VAL A 236 29.74 9.93 -2.97
CA VAL A 236 29.65 10.29 -4.39
C VAL A 236 28.25 10.03 -4.97
N GLY A 237 27.39 9.33 -4.23
CA GLY A 237 26.01 9.07 -4.63
C GLY A 237 25.12 8.73 -3.45
N ILE A 238 23.81 8.91 -3.62
CA ILE A 238 22.79 8.56 -2.63
C ILE A 238 21.61 7.90 -3.36
N PHE A 239 21.16 6.76 -2.83
CA PHE A 239 19.99 6.03 -3.31
C PHE A 239 18.85 6.10 -2.28
N GLY A 240 17.67 6.53 -2.73
CA GLY A 240 16.42 6.50 -1.98
C GLY A 240 15.50 5.36 -2.45
N CYS A 241 15.05 4.49 -1.53
CA CYS A 241 14.30 3.29 -1.87
C CYS A 241 12.79 3.52 -2.11
N ASN A 242 12.25 4.69 -1.75
CA ASN A 242 10.82 5.06 -1.93
C ASN A 242 10.68 6.58 -2.11
N GLU A 243 9.44 7.08 -2.27
CA GLU A 243 9.14 8.50 -2.50
C GLU A 243 9.77 9.42 -1.45
N GLY A 244 9.54 9.16 -0.16
CA GLY A 244 10.07 9.99 0.92
C GLY A 244 11.61 9.96 0.99
N SER A 245 12.23 8.79 0.83
CA SER A 245 13.70 8.67 0.81
C SER A 245 14.32 9.39 -0.39
N THR A 246 13.68 9.31 -1.55
CA THR A 246 14.13 9.96 -2.79
C THR A 246 14.03 11.48 -2.68
N THR A 247 12.91 11.97 -2.19
CA THR A 247 12.68 13.40 -1.94
C THR A 247 13.68 13.95 -0.93
N GLY A 248 13.90 13.23 0.17
CA GLY A 248 14.87 13.62 1.20
C GLY A 248 16.30 13.66 0.67
N ALA A 249 16.71 12.64 -0.11
CA ALA A 249 18.04 12.63 -0.74
C ALA A 249 18.24 13.83 -1.68
N GLY A 250 17.27 14.10 -2.56
CA GLY A 250 17.34 15.24 -3.48
C GLY A 250 17.37 16.59 -2.76
N ASN A 251 16.56 16.77 -1.71
CA ASN A 251 16.55 17.98 -0.90
C ASN A 251 17.90 18.21 -0.18
N ALA A 252 18.52 17.16 0.37
CA ALA A 252 19.82 17.25 1.00
C ALA A 252 20.92 17.62 -0.01
N ILE A 253 20.91 17.03 -1.21
CA ILE A 253 21.85 17.38 -2.28
C ILE A 253 21.68 18.86 -2.65
N LYS A 254 20.44 19.32 -2.87
CA LYS A 254 20.12 20.74 -3.12
C LYS A 254 20.64 21.66 -2.01
N ALA A 255 20.32 21.34 -0.77
CA ALA A 255 20.70 22.16 0.39
C ALA A 255 22.22 22.19 0.62
N SER A 256 22.96 21.15 0.25
CA SER A 256 24.41 21.07 0.44
C SER A 256 25.18 22.04 -0.43
N GLY A 257 24.65 22.47 -1.55
CA GLY A 257 25.34 23.27 -2.57
C GLY A 257 26.60 22.58 -3.15
N LYS A 258 26.75 21.26 -2.95
CA LYS A 258 27.90 20.51 -3.47
C LYS A 258 27.57 19.92 -4.82
N ASP A 259 28.51 20.06 -5.76
CA ASP A 259 28.45 19.40 -7.06
C ASP A 259 28.99 17.97 -6.98
N GLY A 260 28.60 17.15 -7.96
CA GLY A 260 29.19 15.83 -8.18
C GLY A 260 28.59 14.69 -7.34
N ILE A 261 27.53 14.94 -6.55
CA ILE A 261 26.79 13.89 -5.85
C ILE A 261 25.63 13.41 -6.71
N ILE A 262 25.61 12.12 -7.06
CA ILE A 262 24.57 11.53 -7.92
C ILE A 262 23.41 11.03 -7.05
N GLY A 263 22.25 11.66 -7.12
CA GLY A 263 21.02 11.21 -6.49
C GLY A 263 20.20 10.32 -7.45
N VAL A 264 19.76 9.13 -7.00
CA VAL A 264 18.86 8.23 -7.73
C VAL A 264 17.80 7.72 -6.77
N GLY A 265 16.60 7.51 -7.25
CA GLY A 265 15.55 7.06 -6.35
C GLY A 265 14.41 6.28 -7.00
N PHE A 266 13.32 6.18 -6.25
CA PHE A 266 12.07 5.53 -6.62
C PHE A 266 10.90 6.49 -6.53
N ASP A 267 9.84 6.12 -7.24
CA ASP A 267 8.54 6.75 -7.31
C ASP A 267 8.49 8.04 -8.14
N LYS A 268 7.28 8.53 -8.33
CA LYS A 268 7.00 9.74 -9.10
C LYS A 268 6.10 10.64 -8.29
N SER A 269 6.65 11.79 -7.89
CA SER A 269 5.87 12.89 -7.31
C SER A 269 6.31 14.21 -7.91
N ASP A 270 5.53 15.26 -7.74
CA ASP A 270 5.89 16.60 -8.22
C ASP A 270 7.21 17.08 -7.59
N ALA A 271 7.45 16.72 -6.33
CA ALA A 271 8.71 17.03 -5.64
C ALA A 271 9.91 16.34 -6.30
N ILE A 272 9.80 15.04 -6.60
CA ILE A 272 10.87 14.27 -7.26
C ILE A 272 11.13 14.80 -8.67
N LEU A 273 10.07 15.07 -9.46
CA LEU A 273 10.20 15.59 -10.80
C LEU A 273 10.87 16.98 -10.79
N GLY A 274 10.48 17.86 -9.85
CA GLY A 274 11.14 19.15 -9.67
C GLY A 274 12.62 19.03 -9.34
N LEU A 275 13.01 18.07 -8.50
CA LEU A 275 14.43 17.81 -8.17
C LEU A 275 15.22 17.24 -9.34
N ILE A 276 14.61 16.48 -10.24
CA ILE A 276 15.23 16.02 -11.50
C ILE A 276 15.38 17.20 -12.46
N ASP A 277 14.35 18.01 -12.64
CA ASP A 277 14.38 19.18 -13.52
C ASP A 277 15.41 20.22 -13.06
N ASP A 278 15.56 20.40 -11.76
CA ASP A 278 16.58 21.27 -11.16
C ASP A 278 18.00 20.66 -11.21
N GLY A 279 18.14 19.34 -11.50
CA GLY A 279 19.40 18.63 -11.60
C GLY A 279 19.99 18.10 -10.30
N TYR A 280 19.20 18.05 -9.21
CA TYR A 280 19.62 17.48 -7.91
C TYR A 280 19.41 15.96 -7.82
N LEU A 281 18.54 15.42 -8.65
CA LEU A 281 18.41 13.97 -8.88
C LEU A 281 18.73 13.67 -10.34
N LEU A 282 19.46 12.59 -10.58
CA LEU A 282 19.75 12.08 -11.93
C LEU A 282 18.47 11.48 -12.55
N CYS A 283 17.82 10.61 -11.81
CA CYS A 283 16.65 9.89 -12.27
C CYS A 283 15.87 9.27 -11.11
N THR A 284 14.68 8.80 -11.42
CA THR A 284 13.86 7.98 -10.54
C THR A 284 13.27 6.79 -11.30
N MET A 285 13.03 5.70 -10.57
CA MET A 285 12.30 4.51 -11.04
C MET A 285 10.80 4.74 -10.77
N ALA A 286 10.08 5.20 -11.79
CA ALA A 286 8.65 5.48 -11.67
C ALA A 286 7.84 4.20 -11.88
N GLN A 287 7.10 3.80 -10.87
CA GLN A 287 6.19 2.67 -10.89
C GLN A 287 4.86 3.03 -11.57
N ASN A 288 3.96 2.05 -11.71
CA ASN A 288 2.60 2.23 -12.24
C ASN A 288 1.54 1.92 -11.15
N PRO A 289 1.43 2.77 -10.10
CA PRO A 289 0.53 2.52 -8.98
C PRO A 289 -0.96 2.54 -9.39
N ASP A 290 -1.35 3.35 -10.35
CA ASP A 290 -2.71 3.36 -10.93
C ASP A 290 -3.09 2.00 -11.51
N VAL A 291 -2.15 1.35 -12.22
CA VAL A 291 -2.34 0.00 -12.75
C VAL A 291 -2.44 -1.03 -11.61
N MET A 292 -1.64 -0.90 -10.55
CA MET A 292 -1.73 -1.76 -9.36
C MET A 292 -3.11 -1.65 -8.71
N GLY A 293 -3.60 -0.43 -8.49
CA GLY A 293 -4.90 -0.16 -7.90
C GLY A 293 -6.05 -0.72 -8.73
N ALA A 294 -6.05 -0.46 -10.03
CA ALA A 294 -7.07 -0.96 -10.95
C ALA A 294 -7.11 -2.49 -10.99
N LYS A 295 -5.96 -3.13 -11.19
CA LYS A 295 -5.84 -4.61 -11.20
C LYS A 295 -6.19 -5.25 -9.86
N GLY A 296 -5.90 -4.58 -8.75
CA GLY A 296 -6.29 -5.01 -7.42
C GLY A 296 -7.80 -5.12 -7.28
N VAL A 297 -8.54 -4.12 -7.76
CA VAL A 297 -10.02 -4.14 -7.74
C VAL A 297 -10.57 -5.21 -8.67
N GLU A 298 -10.05 -5.33 -9.90
CA GLU A 298 -10.44 -6.39 -10.85
C GLU A 298 -10.25 -7.79 -10.26
N ALA A 299 -9.13 -8.01 -9.58
CA ALA A 299 -8.82 -9.28 -8.94
C ALA A 299 -9.77 -9.57 -7.76
N CYS A 300 -10.09 -8.57 -6.94
CA CYS A 300 -11.07 -8.71 -5.87
C CYS A 300 -12.45 -9.10 -6.41
N VAL A 301 -12.92 -8.46 -7.47
CA VAL A 301 -14.21 -8.78 -8.09
C VAL A 301 -14.23 -10.23 -8.58
N LYS A 302 -13.22 -10.65 -9.35
CA LYS A 302 -13.10 -12.05 -9.82
C LYS A 302 -13.08 -13.07 -8.67
N ALA A 303 -12.29 -12.80 -7.63
CA ALA A 303 -12.22 -13.67 -6.47
C ALA A 303 -13.56 -13.77 -5.72
N LEU A 304 -14.35 -12.69 -5.68
CA LEU A 304 -15.70 -12.66 -5.09
C LEU A 304 -16.73 -13.38 -5.98
N GLU A 305 -16.52 -13.42 -7.27
CA GLU A 305 -17.33 -14.21 -8.23
C GLU A 305 -16.98 -15.69 -8.20
N GLY A 306 -15.94 -16.08 -7.47
CA GLY A 306 -15.54 -17.47 -7.27
C GLY A 306 -14.40 -17.94 -8.19
N ASP A 307 -13.79 -17.05 -8.96
CA ASP A 307 -12.61 -17.35 -9.77
C ASP A 307 -11.41 -17.60 -8.85
N SER A 308 -10.62 -18.64 -9.16
CA SER A 308 -9.34 -18.86 -8.52
C SER A 308 -8.25 -18.13 -9.30
N LEU A 309 -7.56 -17.20 -8.66
CA LEU A 309 -6.42 -16.47 -9.26
C LEU A 309 -5.08 -17.13 -8.95
N GLY A 310 -5.08 -18.15 -8.08
CA GLY A 310 -3.94 -19.02 -7.81
C GLY A 310 -2.73 -18.33 -7.18
N GLY A 311 -2.91 -17.18 -6.53
CA GLY A 311 -1.82 -16.41 -5.93
C GLY A 311 -0.87 -15.77 -6.96
N ALA A 312 -1.32 -15.55 -8.19
CA ALA A 312 -0.49 -15.05 -9.29
C ALA A 312 0.18 -13.72 -8.93
N VAL A 313 1.49 -13.62 -9.16
CA VAL A 313 2.26 -12.38 -9.05
C VAL A 313 2.44 -11.77 -10.43
N SER A 314 2.06 -10.50 -10.57
CA SER A 314 2.13 -9.78 -11.84
C SER A 314 2.98 -8.52 -11.68
N ASP A 315 4.00 -8.40 -12.53
CA ASP A 315 4.76 -7.16 -12.66
C ASP A 315 3.91 -6.12 -13.40
N THR A 316 3.77 -4.95 -12.78
CA THR A 316 3.05 -3.80 -13.36
C THR A 316 3.96 -2.86 -14.14
N GLY A 317 5.26 -3.16 -14.18
CA GLY A 317 6.27 -2.41 -14.89
C GLY A 317 6.81 -1.19 -14.15
N VAL A 318 7.91 -0.68 -14.67
CA VAL A 318 8.62 0.50 -14.15
C VAL A 318 9.25 1.27 -15.31
N SER A 319 9.32 2.59 -15.20
CA SER A 319 9.97 3.48 -16.16
C SER A 319 11.08 4.30 -15.50
N VAL A 320 12.19 4.49 -16.20
CA VAL A 320 13.25 5.41 -15.75
C VAL A 320 12.90 6.81 -16.21
N LEU A 321 12.59 7.69 -15.26
CA LEU A 321 12.36 9.11 -15.52
C LEU A 321 13.64 9.90 -15.21
N LYS A 322 14.11 10.64 -16.19
CA LYS A 322 15.28 11.54 -16.11
C LYS A 322 15.09 12.72 -17.06
N LYS A 323 15.88 13.77 -16.86
CA LYS A 323 15.87 14.98 -17.71
C LYS A 323 16.21 14.67 -19.16
#